data_4e0cd58580d5c02f114512d236df121a
#
_entry.id   4e0cd58580d5c02f114512d236df121a
#
_cell.length_a   1.000
_cell.length_b   1.000
_cell.length_c   1.000
_cell.angle_alpha   90.00
_cell.angle_beta   90.00
_cell.angle_gamma   90.00
#
_symmetry.space_group_name_H-M   'P 1'
#
loop_
_entity.id
_entity.type
_entity.pdbx_description
1 polymer ?
#
loop_
_entity_poly.entity_id
_entity_poly.type
_entity_poly.pdbx_seq_one_letter_code
_entity_poly.pdbx_strand_id
1 'polypeptide(L)'
;MKATAELKMLPVSVLKPAAYNPRKKLKPGDKEYEKIKNSIEEFGFADPLVVNADMTIIGGHQRLTVAVALGYTEVPCAVVDIDKTREKALNIALNKITGAWDDSLLADLLKDIENSNFDLGKTGFEPPEIETLFNKVHDKNIKEDDFDVESELKQPTFSQASDLWMLGRHRVLCGDSTKAECYDTLMDGVKANLVLSD
;
A
#
# COMPACT_ATOMS: atom_id res chain seq x y z
N MET A 1 -7.96 7.69 26.51
CA MET A 1 -7.46 9.07 26.64
C MET A 1 -6.99 9.55 25.28
N LYS A 2 -7.28 10.80 24.87
CA LYS A 2 -6.67 11.39 23.68
C LYS A 2 -5.21 11.71 24.05
N ALA A 3 -4.25 11.22 23.24
CA ALA A 3 -2.85 11.56 23.42
C ALA A 3 -2.68 13.08 23.21
N THR A 4 -2.09 13.76 24.19
CA THR A 4 -1.76 15.18 24.10
C THR A 4 -0.30 15.28 23.67
N ALA A 5 -0.02 15.99 22.58
CA ALA A 5 1.35 16.23 22.15
C ALA A 5 2.01 17.29 23.03
N GLU A 6 3.24 17.04 23.47
CA GLU A 6 4.09 17.99 24.19
C GLU A 6 5.11 18.59 23.22
N LEU A 7 5.20 19.93 23.15
CA LEU A 7 6.18 20.61 22.30
C LEU A 7 7.51 20.72 23.03
N LYS A 8 8.57 20.24 22.40
CA LYS A 8 9.96 20.27 22.94
C LYS A 8 10.96 20.59 21.83
N MET A 9 12.04 21.28 22.18
CA MET A 9 13.25 21.30 21.37
C MET A 9 14.05 20.04 21.66
N LEU A 10 14.38 19.27 20.61
CA LEU A 10 15.12 18.01 20.76
C LEU A 10 16.38 18.03 19.88
N PRO A 11 17.50 17.51 20.39
CA PRO A 11 18.71 17.34 19.61
C PRO A 11 18.46 16.40 18.42
N VAL A 12 18.94 16.74 17.23
CA VAL A 12 18.79 15.89 16.04
C VAL A 12 19.43 14.52 16.20
N SER A 13 20.46 14.41 17.08
CA SER A 13 21.20 13.18 17.36
C SER A 13 20.40 12.10 18.08
N VAL A 14 19.33 12.46 18.80
CA VAL A 14 18.47 11.50 19.50
C VAL A 14 17.32 10.99 18.65
N LEU A 15 17.02 11.67 17.55
CA LEU A 15 15.90 11.35 16.68
C LEU A 15 16.18 10.13 15.81
N LYS A 16 15.22 9.19 15.75
CA LYS A 16 15.34 7.93 15.03
C LYS A 16 14.39 7.92 13.84
N PRO A 17 14.88 7.90 12.58
CA PRO A 17 14.01 7.71 11.42
C PRO A 17 13.23 6.40 11.51
N ALA A 18 11.93 6.43 11.21
CA ALA A 18 11.11 5.23 11.16
C ALA A 18 11.52 4.36 9.97
N ALA A 19 11.91 3.10 10.24
CA ALA A 19 12.32 2.15 9.19
C ALA A 19 11.15 1.80 8.23
N TYR A 20 9.93 1.85 8.73
CA TYR A 20 8.69 1.58 7.99
C TYR A 20 8.17 2.78 7.18
N ASN A 21 8.84 3.96 7.23
CA ASN A 21 8.35 5.15 6.54
C ASN A 21 8.30 4.94 5.02
N PRO A 22 7.11 4.93 4.38
CA PRO A 22 6.95 4.61 2.96
C PRO A 22 7.24 5.81 2.03
N ARG A 23 7.70 6.93 2.58
CA ARG A 23 8.02 8.14 1.79
C ARG A 23 9.38 8.00 1.12
N LYS A 24 9.45 8.34 -0.15
CA LYS A 24 10.72 8.44 -0.88
C LYS A 24 11.61 9.52 -0.26
N LYS A 25 12.89 9.20 -0.07
CA LYS A 25 13.87 10.16 0.46
C LYS A 25 14.16 11.23 -0.60
N LEU A 26 14.08 12.50 -0.18
CA LEU A 26 14.48 13.64 -1.02
C LEU A 26 15.99 13.82 -0.99
N LYS A 27 16.52 14.34 -2.10
CA LYS A 27 17.93 14.68 -2.27
C LYS A 27 18.08 16.16 -2.59
N PRO A 28 19.23 16.78 -2.26
CA PRO A 28 19.54 18.13 -2.75
C PRO A 28 19.37 18.22 -4.28
N GLY A 29 18.68 19.25 -4.74
CA GLY A 29 18.30 19.44 -6.14
C GLY A 29 16.92 18.95 -6.54
N ASP A 30 16.25 18.12 -5.72
CA ASP A 30 14.85 17.76 -5.92
C ASP A 30 13.98 19.02 -5.67
N LYS A 31 12.97 19.24 -6.50
CA LYS A 31 12.07 20.42 -6.38
C LYS A 31 11.43 20.55 -4.99
N GLU A 32 11.04 19.41 -4.40
CA GLU A 32 10.45 19.39 -3.06
C GLU A 32 11.49 19.67 -1.98
N TYR A 33 12.73 19.19 -2.13
CA TYR A 33 13.83 19.50 -1.22
C TYR A 33 14.09 21.00 -1.17
N GLU A 34 14.23 21.63 -2.33
CA GLU A 34 14.52 23.07 -2.41
C GLU A 34 13.36 23.92 -1.85
N LYS A 35 12.10 23.50 -2.03
CA LYS A 35 10.94 24.16 -1.42
C LYS A 35 11.00 24.12 0.11
N ILE A 36 11.31 22.95 0.68
CA ILE A 36 11.43 22.79 2.13
C ILE A 36 12.60 23.63 2.65
N LYS A 37 13.74 23.60 1.95
CA LYS A 37 14.93 24.37 2.29
C LYS A 37 14.61 25.87 2.35
N ASN A 38 14.07 26.42 1.28
CA ASN A 38 13.71 27.84 1.20
C ASN A 38 12.71 28.23 2.30
N SER A 39 11.73 27.35 2.60
CA SER A 39 10.77 27.60 3.67
C SER A 39 11.42 27.64 5.04
N ILE A 40 12.37 26.73 5.33
CA ILE A 40 13.08 26.71 6.62
C ILE A 40 14.03 27.91 6.74
N GLU A 41 14.71 28.29 5.66
CA GLU A 41 15.61 29.46 5.64
C GLU A 41 14.85 30.77 5.84
N GLU A 42 13.66 30.93 5.25
CA GLU A 42 12.87 32.17 5.33
C GLU A 42 12.06 32.27 6.63
N PHE A 43 11.38 31.18 7.02
CA PHE A 43 10.41 31.20 8.12
C PHE A 43 10.83 30.41 9.36
N GLY A 44 11.98 29.74 9.31
CA GLY A 44 12.39 28.80 10.34
C GLY A 44 11.50 27.54 10.37
N PHE A 45 11.53 26.86 11.52
CA PHE A 45 10.69 25.66 11.76
C PHE A 45 9.27 26.07 12.18
N ALA A 46 8.42 26.49 11.23
CA ALA A 46 7.03 26.85 11.49
C ALA A 46 6.15 25.63 11.83
N ASP A 47 6.53 24.43 11.33
CA ASP A 47 5.79 23.18 11.52
C ASP A 47 6.70 22.13 12.20
N PRO A 48 6.48 21.81 13.50
CA PRO A 48 7.35 20.90 14.27
C PRO A 48 7.32 19.47 13.71
N LEU A 49 8.38 18.71 13.99
CA LEU A 49 8.39 17.27 13.75
C LEU A 49 7.42 16.58 14.70
N VAL A 50 6.82 15.47 14.27
CA VAL A 50 6.02 14.61 15.16
C VAL A 50 6.87 13.39 15.50
N VAL A 51 7.10 13.15 16.80
CA VAL A 51 7.92 12.05 17.29
C VAL A 51 7.21 11.27 18.39
N ASN A 52 7.48 9.98 18.50
CA ASN A 52 6.99 9.18 19.62
C ASN A 52 7.90 9.32 20.85
N ALA A 53 7.43 8.90 22.02
CA ALA A 53 8.17 8.95 23.28
C ALA A 53 9.54 8.23 23.22
N ASP A 54 9.70 7.22 22.37
CA ASP A 54 10.95 6.52 22.12
C ASP A 54 11.90 7.21 21.11
N MET A 55 11.58 8.45 20.73
CA MET A 55 12.27 9.30 19.75
C MET A 55 12.16 8.82 18.30
N THR A 56 11.24 7.91 17.99
CA THR A 56 10.93 7.54 16.58
C THR A 56 10.18 8.67 15.90
N ILE A 57 10.66 9.10 14.74
CA ILE A 57 10.03 10.16 13.94
C ILE A 57 8.80 9.57 13.25
N ILE A 58 7.63 10.17 13.50
CA ILE A 58 6.35 9.80 12.88
C ILE A 58 6.09 10.68 11.66
N GLY A 59 6.34 11.99 11.79
CA GLY A 59 6.13 12.96 10.71
C GLY A 59 7.26 13.97 10.60
N GLY A 60 7.54 14.45 9.38
CA GLY A 60 8.56 15.47 9.13
C GLY A 60 9.96 14.93 8.77
N HIS A 61 10.09 13.67 8.36
CA HIS A 61 11.38 13.07 7.95
C HIS A 61 12.14 13.93 6.93
N GLN A 62 11.46 14.49 5.94
CA GLN A 62 12.07 15.34 4.91
C GLN A 62 12.56 16.66 5.50
N ARG A 63 11.77 17.29 6.40
CA ARG A 63 12.18 18.50 7.12
C ARG A 63 13.42 18.27 7.96
N LEU A 64 13.51 17.13 8.66
CA LEU A 64 14.72 16.78 9.42
C LEU A 64 15.94 16.65 8.48
N THR A 65 15.78 15.95 7.34
CA THR A 65 16.86 15.79 6.37
C THR A 65 17.42 17.16 5.90
N VAL A 66 16.53 18.09 5.61
CA VAL A 66 16.91 19.46 5.19
C VAL A 66 17.53 20.24 6.35
N ALA A 67 16.95 20.15 7.54
CA ALA A 67 17.45 20.83 8.73
C ALA A 67 18.89 20.43 9.10
N VAL A 68 19.16 19.12 9.06
CA VAL A 68 20.53 18.60 9.29
C VAL A 68 21.50 19.15 8.24
N ALA A 69 21.09 19.20 6.97
CA ALA A 69 21.91 19.79 5.90
C ALA A 69 22.14 21.29 6.07
N LEU A 70 21.20 22.00 6.71
CA LEU A 70 21.33 23.42 7.07
C LEU A 70 22.10 23.65 8.37
N GLY A 71 22.56 22.59 9.05
CA GLY A 71 23.37 22.69 10.28
C GLY A 71 22.59 22.84 11.58
N TYR A 72 21.28 22.57 11.58
CA TYR A 72 20.49 22.56 12.81
C TYR A 72 20.95 21.43 13.72
N THR A 73 21.25 21.74 14.99
CA THR A 73 21.62 20.79 16.04
C THR A 73 20.42 20.35 16.88
N GLU A 74 19.37 21.20 16.93
CA GLU A 74 18.11 20.95 17.62
C GLU A 74 16.94 21.37 16.72
N VAL A 75 15.80 20.68 16.87
CA VAL A 75 14.60 20.97 16.10
C VAL A 75 13.35 20.90 16.99
N PRO A 76 12.30 21.70 16.71
CA PRO A 76 11.06 21.62 17.44
C PRO A 76 10.31 20.32 17.13
N CYS A 77 9.88 19.60 18.16
CA CYS A 77 9.19 18.34 18.08
C CYS A 77 7.89 18.36 18.90
N ALA A 78 6.82 17.83 18.34
CA ALA A 78 5.61 17.47 19.05
C ALA A 78 5.77 15.98 19.48
N VAL A 79 5.98 15.75 20.77
CA VAL A 79 6.18 14.41 21.33
C VAL A 79 4.84 13.82 21.71
N VAL A 80 4.52 12.64 21.16
CA VAL A 80 3.34 11.85 21.50
C VAL A 80 3.76 10.54 22.17
N ASP A 81 2.88 9.96 22.99
CA ASP A 81 3.09 8.64 23.59
C ASP A 81 1.98 7.70 23.12
N ILE A 82 2.29 6.88 22.11
CA ILE A 82 1.34 5.98 21.47
C ILE A 82 2.01 4.63 21.15
N ASP A 83 1.19 3.58 21.06
CA ASP A 83 1.66 2.25 20.65
C ASP A 83 2.12 2.22 19.19
N LYS A 84 2.85 1.17 18.81
CA LYS A 84 3.44 1.06 17.47
C LYS A 84 2.42 0.97 16.33
N THR A 85 1.25 0.41 16.56
CA THR A 85 0.19 0.35 15.55
C THR A 85 -0.36 1.75 15.26
N ARG A 86 -0.65 2.52 16.30
CA ARG A 86 -1.09 3.92 16.17
C ARG A 86 0.01 4.82 15.61
N GLU A 87 1.27 4.57 15.96
CA GLU A 87 2.44 5.27 15.39
C GLU A 87 2.48 5.11 13.85
N LYS A 88 2.34 3.88 13.35
CA LYS A 88 2.30 3.59 11.92
C LYS A 88 1.08 4.24 11.25
N ALA A 89 -0.10 4.13 11.84
CA ALA A 89 -1.32 4.74 11.33
C ALA A 89 -1.22 6.29 11.28
N LEU A 90 -0.64 6.91 12.31
CA LEU A 90 -0.41 8.35 12.35
C LEU A 90 0.60 8.80 11.30
N ASN A 91 1.67 8.01 11.05
CA ASN A 91 2.62 8.29 9.99
C ASN A 91 1.92 8.36 8.62
N ILE A 92 1.04 7.40 8.30
CA ILE A 92 0.26 7.42 7.06
C ILE A 92 -0.67 8.62 7.02
N ALA A 93 -1.46 8.87 8.07
CA ALA A 93 -2.43 9.97 8.14
C ALA A 93 -1.78 11.34 7.91
N LEU A 94 -0.63 11.59 8.54
CA LEU A 94 0.12 12.86 8.39
C LEU A 94 0.70 13.06 6.98
N ASN A 95 0.91 11.97 6.25
CA ASN A 95 1.57 12.01 4.94
C ASN A 95 0.62 11.78 3.75
N LYS A 96 -0.67 11.46 4.00
CA LYS A 96 -1.61 11.13 2.92
C LYS A 96 -1.79 12.28 1.90
N ILE A 97 -1.76 13.51 2.35
CA ILE A 97 -2.12 14.67 1.53
C ILE A 97 -0.97 15.12 0.62
N THR A 98 0.29 14.75 0.91
CA THR A 98 1.47 15.32 0.21
C THR A 98 2.55 14.29 -0.07
N GLY A 99 3.11 14.32 -1.30
CA GLY A 99 4.32 13.62 -1.72
C GLY A 99 4.10 12.25 -2.37
N ALA A 100 5.18 11.66 -2.89
CA ALA A 100 5.17 10.36 -3.53
C ALA A 100 5.41 9.23 -2.54
N TRP A 101 4.67 8.12 -2.72
CA TRP A 101 4.79 6.92 -1.92
C TRP A 101 5.69 5.87 -2.59
N ASP A 102 6.32 5.04 -1.78
CA ASP A 102 6.72 3.72 -2.20
C ASP A 102 5.51 2.79 -2.01
N ASP A 103 4.89 2.39 -3.11
CA ASP A 103 3.64 1.65 -3.10
C ASP A 103 3.77 0.31 -2.37
N SER A 104 4.93 -0.36 -2.49
CA SER A 104 5.17 -1.65 -1.85
C SER A 104 5.29 -1.51 -0.33
N LEU A 105 6.10 -0.55 0.14
CA LEU A 105 6.22 -0.27 1.58
C LEU A 105 4.92 0.23 2.18
N LEU A 106 4.13 1.01 1.44
CA LEU A 106 2.83 1.47 1.90
C LEU A 106 1.84 0.31 2.03
N ALA A 107 1.81 -0.61 1.05
CA ALA A 107 0.94 -1.78 1.08
C ALA A 107 1.28 -2.70 2.28
N ASP A 108 2.58 -2.96 2.52
CA ASP A 108 3.02 -3.75 3.66
C ASP A 108 2.63 -3.10 5.00
N LEU A 109 2.79 -1.77 5.10
CA LEU A 109 2.43 -1.03 6.29
C LEU A 109 0.93 -1.05 6.58
N LEU A 110 0.08 -0.93 5.54
CA LEU A 110 -1.37 -1.02 5.68
C LEU A 110 -1.80 -2.43 6.11
N LYS A 111 -1.19 -3.50 5.56
CA LYS A 111 -1.42 -4.89 6.00
C LYS A 111 -1.04 -5.10 7.47
N ASP A 112 0.10 -4.57 7.90
CA ASP A 112 0.52 -4.65 9.31
C ASP A 112 -0.49 -4.02 10.26
N ILE A 113 -1.05 -2.86 9.87
CA ILE A 113 -2.04 -2.13 10.64
C ILE A 113 -3.37 -2.91 10.68
N GLU A 114 -3.80 -3.47 9.53
CA GLU A 114 -4.99 -4.32 9.42
C GLU A 114 -4.90 -5.56 10.30
N ASN A 115 -3.76 -6.27 10.25
CA ASN A 115 -3.49 -7.44 11.08
C ASN A 115 -3.51 -7.15 12.60
N SER A 116 -3.32 -5.89 12.97
CA SER A 116 -3.42 -5.42 14.36
C SER A 116 -4.85 -5.06 14.77
N ASN A 117 -5.86 -5.38 13.96
CA ASN A 117 -7.27 -5.02 14.16
C ASN A 117 -7.50 -3.51 14.35
N PHE A 118 -6.67 -2.67 13.76
CA PHE A 118 -6.84 -1.23 13.75
C PHE A 118 -7.63 -0.80 12.52
N ASP A 119 -8.57 0.11 12.72
CA ASP A 119 -9.44 0.66 11.66
C ASP A 119 -8.61 1.47 10.64
N LEU A 120 -8.47 0.93 9.43
CA LEU A 120 -7.71 1.56 8.34
C LEU A 120 -8.30 2.91 7.91
N GLY A 121 -9.60 3.14 8.07
CA GLY A 121 -10.22 4.44 7.78
C GLY A 121 -9.60 5.60 8.58
N LYS A 122 -9.00 5.31 9.74
CA LYS A 122 -8.27 6.31 10.55
C LYS A 122 -6.92 6.73 9.97
N THR A 123 -6.41 6.02 8.97
CA THR A 123 -5.21 6.43 8.21
C THR A 123 -5.53 7.49 7.16
N GLY A 124 -6.82 7.74 6.90
CA GLY A 124 -7.32 8.64 5.87
C GLY A 124 -7.45 8.00 4.49
N PHE A 125 -7.11 6.70 4.32
CA PHE A 125 -7.34 5.98 3.07
C PHE A 125 -8.77 5.44 3.02
N GLU A 126 -9.42 5.61 1.86
CA GLU A 126 -10.71 5.02 1.57
C GLU A 126 -10.54 3.57 1.10
N PRO A 127 -11.51 2.65 1.37
CA PRO A 127 -11.40 1.25 0.97
C PRO A 127 -11.05 1.03 -0.52
N PRO A 128 -11.62 1.77 -1.50
CA PRO A 128 -11.25 1.62 -2.91
C PRO A 128 -9.81 2.03 -3.21
N GLU A 129 -9.24 2.98 -2.46
CA GLU A 129 -7.84 3.39 -2.65
C GLU A 129 -6.88 2.30 -2.17
N ILE A 130 -7.22 1.64 -1.05
CA ILE A 130 -6.46 0.52 -0.49
C ILE A 130 -6.48 -0.67 -1.44
N GLU A 131 -7.66 -1.02 -1.97
CA GLU A 131 -7.82 -2.09 -2.95
C GLU A 131 -7.00 -1.82 -4.23
N THR A 132 -7.08 -0.60 -4.75
CA THR A 132 -6.31 -0.18 -5.94
C THR A 132 -4.80 -0.29 -5.68
N LEU A 133 -4.32 0.10 -4.49
CA LEU A 133 -2.91 -0.02 -4.12
C LEU A 133 -2.47 -1.48 -4.04
N PHE A 134 -3.26 -2.35 -3.41
CA PHE A 134 -2.94 -3.77 -3.27
C PHE A 134 -2.92 -4.47 -4.63
N ASN A 135 -3.87 -4.18 -5.52
CA ASN A 135 -3.89 -4.72 -6.88
C ASN A 135 -2.65 -4.25 -7.66
N LYS A 136 -2.30 -2.97 -7.60
CA LYS A 136 -1.11 -2.42 -8.27
C LYS A 136 0.21 -3.05 -7.80
N VAL A 137 0.31 -3.40 -6.51
CA VAL A 137 1.49 -4.07 -5.96
C VAL A 137 1.49 -5.55 -6.33
N HIS A 138 0.31 -6.18 -6.37
CA HIS A 138 0.15 -7.58 -6.76
C HIS A 138 0.48 -7.80 -8.24
N ASP A 139 -0.03 -6.95 -9.13
CA ASP A 139 0.25 -7.00 -10.57
C ASP A 139 1.75 -6.87 -10.89
N LYS A 140 2.50 -6.09 -10.11
CA LYS A 140 3.97 -6.00 -10.26
C LYS A 140 4.71 -7.28 -9.87
N ASN A 141 4.10 -8.16 -9.08
CA ASN A 141 4.68 -9.42 -8.64
C ASN A 141 4.21 -10.62 -9.48
N ILE A 142 3.27 -10.43 -10.41
CA ILE A 142 2.93 -11.44 -11.40
C ILE A 142 4.14 -11.53 -12.35
N LYS A 143 4.96 -12.55 -12.16
CA LYS A 143 5.88 -12.98 -13.21
C LYS A 143 5.01 -13.58 -14.30
N GLU A 144 5.14 -13.08 -15.54
CA GLU A 144 4.68 -13.85 -16.69
C GLU A 144 5.28 -15.26 -16.55
N ASP A 145 4.43 -16.26 -16.56
CA ASP A 145 4.93 -17.63 -16.63
C ASP A 145 5.56 -17.82 -18.02
N ASP A 146 6.60 -18.64 -18.09
CA ASP A 146 7.25 -19.03 -19.35
C ASP A 146 6.39 -20.07 -20.11
N PHE A 147 5.04 -20.02 -19.93
CA PHE A 147 4.13 -20.97 -20.56
C PHE A 147 3.99 -20.68 -22.05
N ASP A 148 4.59 -21.55 -22.86
CA ASP A 148 4.52 -21.48 -24.32
C ASP A 148 3.21 -22.09 -24.84
N VAL A 149 2.19 -21.24 -24.99
CA VAL A 149 0.87 -21.62 -25.50
C VAL A 149 0.95 -22.29 -26.87
N GLU A 150 1.85 -21.83 -27.77
CA GLU A 150 2.00 -22.41 -29.11
C GLU A 150 2.57 -23.82 -29.07
N SER A 151 3.46 -24.09 -28.14
CA SER A 151 4.04 -25.42 -27.91
C SER A 151 3.00 -26.37 -27.35
N GLU A 152 2.22 -25.93 -26.36
CA GLU A 152 1.17 -26.74 -25.72
C GLU A 152 -0.01 -27.04 -26.67
N LEU A 153 -0.38 -26.10 -27.52
CA LEU A 153 -1.43 -26.33 -28.52
C LEU A 153 -1.08 -27.39 -29.58
N LYS A 154 0.23 -27.72 -29.74
CA LYS A 154 0.69 -28.79 -30.64
C LYS A 154 0.67 -30.17 -29.99
N GLN A 155 0.48 -30.23 -28.66
CA GLN A 155 0.39 -31.50 -27.95
C GLN A 155 -0.98 -32.15 -28.14
N PRO A 156 -1.05 -33.48 -28.23
CA PRO A 156 -2.34 -34.16 -28.33
C PRO A 156 -3.16 -33.92 -27.05
N THR A 157 -4.32 -33.29 -27.21
CA THR A 157 -5.27 -33.10 -26.12
C THR A 157 -6.07 -34.37 -25.89
N PHE A 158 -6.28 -34.75 -24.65
CA PHE A 158 -7.16 -35.87 -24.34
C PHE A 158 -8.63 -35.44 -24.16
N SER A 159 -8.89 -34.12 -24.05
CA SER A 159 -10.24 -33.58 -24.02
C SER A 159 -10.83 -33.48 -25.40
N GLN A 160 -12.04 -34.03 -25.59
CA GLN A 160 -12.78 -33.98 -26.85
C GLN A 160 -14.03 -33.10 -26.75
N ALA A 161 -14.52 -32.65 -27.88
CA ALA A 161 -15.77 -31.90 -27.92
C ALA A 161 -16.90 -32.74 -27.30
N SER A 162 -17.69 -32.13 -26.44
CA SER A 162 -18.75 -32.71 -25.61
C SER A 162 -18.33 -33.49 -24.38
N ASP A 163 -17.03 -33.52 -24.04
CA ASP A 163 -16.59 -34.08 -22.76
C ASP A 163 -17.10 -33.23 -21.60
N LEU A 164 -17.75 -33.88 -20.65
CA LEU A 164 -18.22 -33.29 -19.41
C LEU A 164 -17.35 -33.77 -18.24
N TRP A 165 -16.58 -32.85 -17.64
CA TRP A 165 -15.71 -33.12 -16.51
C TRP A 165 -16.38 -32.74 -15.20
N MET A 166 -16.29 -33.64 -14.21
CA MET A 166 -16.77 -33.40 -12.85
C MET A 166 -15.60 -33.05 -11.92
N LEU A 167 -15.59 -31.82 -11.38
CA LEU A 167 -14.60 -31.35 -10.44
C LEU A 167 -15.27 -31.17 -9.05
N GLY A 168 -15.45 -32.26 -8.35
CA GLY A 168 -16.27 -32.31 -7.13
C GLY A 168 -17.73 -31.98 -7.49
N ARG A 169 -18.25 -30.85 -6.99
CA ARG A 169 -19.61 -30.38 -7.31
C ARG A 169 -19.70 -29.49 -8.57
N HIS A 170 -18.58 -29.13 -9.17
CA HIS A 170 -18.50 -28.24 -10.33
C HIS A 170 -18.45 -29.08 -11.62
N ARG A 171 -18.99 -28.53 -12.70
CA ARG A 171 -18.99 -29.15 -14.02
C ARG A 171 -18.25 -28.25 -15.00
N VAL A 172 -17.46 -28.85 -15.88
CA VAL A 172 -16.79 -28.17 -16.99
C VAL A 172 -17.10 -28.96 -18.26
N LEU A 173 -17.65 -28.29 -19.25
CA LEU A 173 -17.97 -28.89 -20.54
C LEU A 173 -17.03 -28.35 -21.63
N CYS A 174 -16.39 -29.24 -22.38
CA CYS A 174 -15.66 -28.88 -23.58
C CYS A 174 -16.67 -28.74 -24.75
N GLY A 175 -17.06 -27.51 -25.12
CA GLY A 175 -18.07 -27.31 -26.11
C GLY A 175 -18.17 -25.87 -26.63
N ASP A 176 -19.01 -25.68 -27.62
CA ASP A 176 -19.27 -24.37 -28.22
C ASP A 176 -20.29 -23.59 -27.38
N SER A 177 -19.85 -22.51 -26.74
CA SER A 177 -20.66 -21.67 -25.84
C SER A 177 -21.78 -20.91 -26.58
N THR A 178 -21.81 -20.94 -27.90
CA THR A 178 -22.92 -20.35 -28.70
C THR A 178 -24.09 -21.32 -28.91
N LYS A 179 -23.93 -22.61 -28.55
CA LYS A 179 -24.94 -23.65 -28.73
C LYS A 179 -25.75 -23.91 -27.47
N ALA A 180 -27.06 -23.84 -27.54
CA ALA A 180 -27.95 -24.09 -26.41
C ALA A 180 -27.79 -25.50 -25.84
N GLU A 181 -27.53 -26.51 -26.66
CA GLU A 181 -27.31 -27.89 -26.27
C GLU A 181 -26.17 -28.09 -25.27
N CYS A 182 -25.14 -27.26 -25.38
CA CYS A 182 -24.01 -27.26 -24.41
C CYS A 182 -24.47 -26.81 -23.04
N TYR A 183 -25.35 -25.82 -22.96
CA TYR A 183 -25.90 -25.37 -21.68
C TYR A 183 -26.85 -26.38 -21.08
N ASP A 184 -27.66 -27.04 -21.87
CA ASP A 184 -28.55 -28.11 -21.38
C ASP A 184 -27.74 -29.26 -20.76
N THR A 185 -26.65 -29.65 -21.40
CA THR A 185 -25.74 -30.68 -20.90
C THR A 185 -24.99 -30.22 -19.63
N LEU A 186 -24.45 -29.01 -19.62
CA LEU A 186 -23.70 -28.46 -18.48
C LEU A 186 -24.60 -28.28 -17.26
N MET A 187 -25.80 -27.76 -17.45
CA MET A 187 -26.71 -27.38 -16.37
C MET A 187 -27.54 -28.54 -15.85
N ASP A 188 -27.77 -29.60 -16.65
CA ASP A 188 -28.52 -30.80 -16.26
C ASP A 188 -29.86 -30.46 -15.58
N GLY A 189 -30.63 -29.58 -16.19
CA GLY A 189 -31.94 -29.12 -15.71
C GLY A 189 -31.91 -28.11 -14.54
N VAL A 190 -30.73 -27.72 -14.03
CA VAL A 190 -30.60 -26.69 -13.01
C VAL A 190 -30.48 -25.31 -13.66
N LYS A 191 -31.12 -24.29 -13.09
CA LYS A 191 -30.99 -22.92 -13.56
C LYS A 191 -29.82 -22.18 -12.87
N ALA A 192 -29.03 -21.44 -13.63
CA ALA A 192 -28.00 -20.57 -13.08
C ALA A 192 -28.62 -19.33 -12.42
N ASN A 193 -28.08 -18.90 -11.31
CA ASN A 193 -28.44 -17.64 -10.66
C ASN A 193 -27.68 -16.44 -11.26
N LEU A 194 -26.53 -16.69 -11.90
CA LEU A 194 -25.69 -15.71 -12.55
C LEU A 194 -24.98 -16.35 -13.74
N VAL A 195 -24.91 -15.64 -14.86
CA VAL A 195 -24.12 -16.02 -16.03
C VAL A 195 -23.07 -14.93 -16.26
N LEU A 196 -21.81 -15.34 -16.40
CA LEU A 196 -20.71 -14.46 -16.79
C LEU A 196 -20.16 -14.98 -18.12
N SER A 197 -20.11 -14.13 -19.13
CA SER A 197 -19.54 -14.43 -20.44
C SER A 197 -18.77 -13.23 -20.96
N ASP A 198 -17.70 -13.49 -21.71
CA ASP A 198 -16.93 -12.47 -22.43
C ASP A 198 -17.65 -12.08 -23.73
#